data_bbda8510c95ad49182d33a70db1a9fab
#
_entry.id   bbda8510c95ad49182d33a70db1a9fab
#
_cell.length_a   1.000
_cell.length_b   1.000
_cell.length_c   1.000
_cell.angle_alpha   90.00
_cell.angle_beta   90.00
_cell.angle_gamma   90.00
#
_symmetry.space_group_name_H-M   'P 1'
#
loop_
_entity.id
_entity.type
_entity.pdbx_description
1 polymer ?
#
loop_
_entity_poly.entity_id
_entity_poly.type
_entity_poly.pdbx_seq_one_letter_code
_entity_poly.pdbx_strand_id
1 'polypeptide(L)'
;MNQEKLDLDNAERKKAAARLIEQTLVRREMEFSHYPLPPLSDAARSLETLKTRDKTEAEYQQELDAYGITEEGLKRRLWWQATFLRFIDYRFRPGIQIFDADVQASYQQQLDKWKQDGIQPLPSLEDVRASIEQNLTEQRIDQELDRWLADTRTQVAIRFHDEALQ
;
A
#
# COMPACT_ATOMS: atom_id res chain seq x y z
N MET A 1 -22.38 22.73 -15.34
CA MET A 1 -22.00 21.51 -14.58
C MET A 1 -20.87 21.92 -13.65
N ASN A 2 -21.17 22.01 -12.37
CA ASN A 2 -20.20 22.41 -11.35
C ASN A 2 -19.15 21.29 -11.20
N GLN A 3 -17.93 21.57 -11.60
CA GLN A 3 -16.78 20.88 -11.03
C GLN A 3 -16.76 21.26 -9.53
N GLU A 4 -17.31 20.42 -8.66
CA GLU A 4 -16.96 20.45 -7.27
C GLU A 4 -15.45 20.19 -7.19
N LYS A 5 -14.68 21.28 -7.06
CA LYS A 5 -13.31 21.18 -6.60
C LYS A 5 -13.37 20.39 -5.29
N LEU A 6 -12.72 19.25 -5.24
CA LEU A 6 -12.40 18.56 -3.99
C LEU A 6 -11.69 19.60 -3.11
N ASP A 7 -12.45 20.20 -2.21
CA ASP A 7 -11.95 21.17 -1.25
C ASP A 7 -11.29 20.35 -0.13
N LEU A 8 -10.10 19.81 -0.47
CA LEU A 8 -9.26 19.11 0.48
C LEU A 8 -8.86 20.11 1.56
N ASP A 9 -9.20 19.82 2.80
CA ASP A 9 -8.72 20.64 3.90
C ASP A 9 -7.17 20.60 3.97
N ASN A 10 -6.59 21.53 4.69
CA ASN A 10 -5.13 21.64 4.79
C ASN A 10 -4.47 20.36 5.34
N ALA A 11 -5.18 19.59 6.19
CA ALA A 11 -4.70 18.32 6.73
C ALA A 11 -4.66 17.22 5.65
N GLU A 12 -5.66 17.16 4.78
CA GLU A 12 -5.70 16.21 3.68
C GLU A 12 -4.67 16.54 2.60
N ARG A 13 -4.47 17.82 2.29
CA ARG A 13 -3.37 18.27 1.38
C ARG A 13 -2.00 17.88 1.91
N LYS A 14 -1.74 18.07 3.20
CA LYS A 14 -0.50 17.64 3.85
C LYS A 14 -0.31 16.12 3.81
N LYS A 15 -1.37 15.34 4.04
CA LYS A 15 -1.32 13.87 3.90
C LYS A 15 -1.03 13.45 2.45
N ALA A 16 -1.66 14.11 1.48
CA ALA A 16 -1.39 13.85 0.06
C ALA A 16 0.06 14.19 -0.31
N ALA A 17 0.58 15.33 0.14
CA ALA A 17 1.97 15.72 -0.05
C ALA A 17 2.95 14.72 0.59
N ALA A 18 2.67 14.27 1.81
CA ALA A 18 3.49 13.26 2.48
C ALA A 18 3.56 11.95 1.68
N ARG A 19 2.42 11.47 1.17
CA ARG A 19 2.37 10.28 0.30
C ARG A 19 3.15 10.46 -1.00
N LEU A 20 3.08 11.63 -1.62
CA LEU A 20 3.85 11.93 -2.84
C LEU A 20 5.36 11.93 -2.56
N ILE A 21 5.78 12.45 -1.42
CA ILE A 21 7.18 12.42 -0.99
C ILE A 21 7.63 10.96 -0.82
N GLU A 22 6.87 10.14 -0.10
CA GLU A 22 7.17 8.71 0.09
C GLU A 22 7.30 7.97 -1.24
N GLN A 23 6.33 8.15 -2.14
CA GLN A 23 6.38 7.54 -3.47
C GLN A 23 7.60 8.02 -4.28
N THR A 24 7.98 9.28 -4.13
CA THR A 24 9.15 9.84 -4.81
C THR A 24 10.45 9.26 -4.27
N LEU A 25 10.56 9.11 -2.94
CA LEU A 25 11.72 8.49 -2.30
C LEU A 25 11.89 7.03 -2.72
N VAL A 26 10.79 6.27 -2.70
CA VAL A 26 10.80 4.86 -3.14
C VAL A 26 11.15 4.75 -4.62
N ARG A 27 10.60 5.61 -5.49
CA ARG A 27 10.95 5.62 -6.93
C ARG A 27 12.45 5.88 -7.14
N ARG A 28 13.00 6.84 -6.42
CA ARG A 28 14.44 7.15 -6.47
C ARG A 28 15.29 5.97 -6.03
N GLU A 29 14.87 5.26 -4.99
CA GLU A 29 15.56 4.05 -4.54
C GLU A 29 15.47 2.91 -5.58
N MET A 30 14.33 2.72 -6.24
CA MET A 30 14.19 1.77 -7.35
C MET A 30 15.17 2.10 -8.50
N GLU A 31 15.28 3.37 -8.86
CA GLU A 31 16.20 3.84 -9.90
C GLU A 31 17.65 3.61 -9.49
N PHE A 32 18.01 3.98 -8.26
CA PHE A 32 19.37 3.83 -7.72
C PHE A 32 19.78 2.35 -7.61
N SER A 33 18.90 1.49 -7.14
CA SER A 33 19.12 0.06 -7.00
C SER A 33 19.02 -0.72 -8.32
N HIS A 34 18.70 -0.06 -9.44
CA HIS A 34 18.45 -0.68 -10.75
C HIS A 34 17.38 -1.79 -10.65
N TYR A 35 16.35 -1.57 -9.84
CA TYR A 35 15.26 -2.54 -9.70
C TYR A 35 14.59 -2.80 -11.06
N PRO A 36 14.44 -4.08 -11.46
CA PRO A 36 13.85 -4.43 -12.75
C PRO A 36 12.34 -4.13 -12.71
N LEU A 37 11.93 -3.08 -13.40
CA LEU A 37 10.52 -2.70 -13.47
C LEU A 37 9.74 -3.76 -14.28
N PRO A 38 8.59 -4.23 -13.76
CA PRO A 38 7.73 -5.15 -14.51
C PRO A 38 7.11 -4.44 -15.73
N PRO A 39 6.74 -5.18 -16.78
CA PRO A 39 6.08 -4.58 -17.94
C PRO A 39 4.70 -4.03 -17.57
N LEU A 40 4.26 -2.95 -18.23
CA LEU A 40 2.95 -2.33 -17.99
C LEU A 40 1.77 -3.29 -18.25
N SER A 41 1.98 -4.32 -19.08
CA SER A 41 1.00 -5.39 -19.32
C SER A 41 0.60 -6.15 -18.06
N ASP A 42 1.44 -6.18 -17.02
CA ASP A 42 1.13 -6.87 -15.77
C ASP A 42 -0.07 -6.27 -15.05
N ALA A 43 -0.36 -4.99 -15.28
CA ALA A 43 -1.55 -4.34 -14.74
C ALA A 43 -2.85 -4.68 -15.50
N ALA A 44 -2.78 -5.31 -16.66
CA ALA A 44 -3.97 -5.60 -17.46
C ALA A 44 -4.96 -6.51 -16.70
N ARG A 45 -4.46 -7.53 -16.02
CA ARG A 45 -5.30 -8.44 -15.20
C ARG A 45 -6.03 -7.69 -14.08
N SER A 46 -5.33 -6.82 -13.37
CA SER A 46 -5.94 -6.00 -12.30
C SER A 46 -6.99 -5.05 -12.86
N LEU A 47 -6.74 -4.48 -14.03
CA LEU A 47 -7.70 -3.63 -14.73
C LEU A 47 -8.96 -4.41 -15.13
N GLU A 48 -8.81 -5.59 -15.74
CA GLU A 48 -9.94 -6.45 -16.10
C GLU A 48 -10.76 -6.87 -14.88
N THR A 49 -10.10 -7.18 -13.77
CA THR A 49 -10.80 -7.48 -12.51
C THR A 49 -11.64 -6.30 -12.03
N LEU A 50 -11.15 -5.07 -12.16
CA LEU A 50 -11.91 -3.86 -11.80
C LEU A 50 -13.08 -3.61 -12.74
N LYS A 51 -12.91 -3.84 -14.04
CA LYS A 51 -13.98 -3.70 -15.05
C LYS A 51 -15.14 -4.66 -14.81
N THR A 52 -14.81 -5.90 -14.43
CA THR A 52 -15.82 -6.98 -14.28
C THR A 52 -16.39 -7.07 -12.87
N ARG A 53 -15.86 -6.31 -11.90
CA ARG A 53 -16.29 -6.35 -10.51
C ARG A 53 -17.60 -5.56 -10.32
N ASP A 54 -18.72 -6.28 -10.32
CA ASP A 54 -20.05 -5.78 -9.93
C ASP A 54 -20.60 -4.61 -10.77
N LYS A 55 -20.06 -4.37 -11.99
CA LYS A 55 -20.41 -3.23 -12.85
C LYS A 55 -20.56 -3.63 -14.31
N THR A 56 -21.42 -2.90 -15.00
CA THR A 56 -21.49 -2.94 -16.46
C THR A 56 -20.39 -2.05 -17.06
N GLU A 57 -20.03 -2.29 -18.32
CA GLU A 57 -19.07 -1.45 -19.04
C GLU A 57 -19.49 0.03 -19.06
N ALA A 58 -20.80 0.31 -19.16
CA ALA A 58 -21.33 1.66 -19.14
C ALA A 58 -21.12 2.36 -17.79
N GLU A 59 -21.35 1.67 -16.68
CA GLU A 59 -21.12 2.19 -15.34
C GLU A 59 -19.63 2.43 -15.08
N TYR A 60 -18.78 1.51 -15.53
CA TYR A 60 -17.33 1.67 -15.45
C TYR A 60 -16.86 2.93 -16.21
N GLN A 61 -17.32 3.12 -17.45
CA GLN A 61 -16.96 4.30 -18.24
C GLN A 61 -17.48 5.59 -17.60
N GLN A 62 -18.70 5.57 -17.08
CA GLN A 62 -19.28 6.71 -16.37
C GLN A 62 -18.47 7.11 -15.15
N GLU A 63 -17.95 6.15 -14.39
CA GLU A 63 -17.06 6.44 -13.25
C GLU A 63 -15.74 7.06 -13.70
N LEU A 64 -15.09 6.52 -14.73
CA LEU A 64 -13.86 7.11 -15.25
C LEU A 64 -14.08 8.57 -15.65
N ASP A 65 -15.18 8.85 -16.36
CA ASP A 65 -15.54 10.19 -16.80
C ASP A 65 -15.85 11.12 -15.61
N ALA A 66 -16.54 10.62 -14.58
CA ALA A 66 -16.87 11.37 -13.37
C ALA A 66 -15.61 11.84 -12.62
N TYR A 67 -14.55 11.03 -12.62
CA TYR A 67 -13.28 11.36 -11.99
C TYR A 67 -12.26 12.00 -12.94
N GLY A 68 -12.60 12.17 -14.21
CA GLY A 68 -11.69 12.71 -15.23
C GLY A 68 -10.45 11.82 -15.47
N ILE A 69 -10.61 10.50 -15.34
CA ILE A 69 -9.53 9.50 -15.44
C ILE A 69 -9.70 8.73 -16.75
N THR A 70 -8.62 8.53 -17.49
CA THR A 70 -8.60 7.60 -18.63
C THR A 70 -8.29 6.18 -18.19
N GLU A 71 -8.75 5.18 -18.93
CA GLU A 71 -8.42 3.77 -18.67
C GLU A 71 -6.89 3.53 -18.65
N GLU A 72 -6.17 4.15 -19.57
CA GLU A 72 -4.71 4.08 -19.61
C GLU A 72 -4.07 4.75 -18.39
N GLY A 73 -4.66 5.84 -17.89
CA GLY A 73 -4.26 6.48 -16.63
C GLY A 73 -4.47 5.57 -15.43
N LEU A 74 -5.63 4.91 -15.36
CA LEU A 74 -5.94 3.92 -14.32
C LEU A 74 -4.98 2.74 -14.36
N LYS A 75 -4.72 2.19 -15.55
CA LYS A 75 -3.77 1.09 -15.77
C LYS A 75 -2.37 1.44 -15.27
N ARG A 76 -1.86 2.65 -15.59
CA ARG A 76 -0.57 3.12 -15.07
C ARG A 76 -0.56 3.25 -13.56
N ARG A 77 -1.65 3.71 -12.96
CA ARG A 77 -1.78 3.81 -11.49
C ARG A 77 -1.75 2.44 -10.84
N LEU A 78 -2.49 1.45 -11.37
CA LEU A 78 -2.50 0.07 -10.87
C LEU A 78 -1.13 -0.59 -11.03
N TRP A 79 -0.49 -0.41 -12.18
CA TRP A 79 0.86 -0.88 -12.42
C TRP A 79 1.86 -0.30 -11.40
N TRP A 80 1.80 1.02 -11.17
CA TRP A 80 2.67 1.67 -10.22
C TRP A 80 2.43 1.16 -8.80
N GLN A 81 1.19 1.04 -8.37
CA GLN A 81 0.84 0.52 -7.05
C GLN A 81 1.37 -0.91 -6.84
N ALA A 82 1.15 -1.80 -7.80
CA ALA A 82 1.66 -3.17 -7.74
C ALA A 82 3.19 -3.21 -7.74
N THR A 83 3.85 -2.37 -8.56
CA THR A 83 5.30 -2.27 -8.62
C THR A 83 5.89 -1.76 -7.30
N PHE A 84 5.26 -0.74 -6.70
CA PHE A 84 5.64 -0.19 -5.42
C PHE A 84 5.62 -1.26 -4.31
N LEU A 85 4.52 -2.01 -4.20
CA LEU A 85 4.40 -3.07 -3.19
C LEU A 85 5.42 -4.20 -3.41
N ARG A 86 5.63 -4.63 -4.68
CA ARG A 86 6.65 -5.64 -5.01
C ARG A 86 8.06 -5.18 -4.67
N PHE A 87 8.36 -3.90 -4.89
CA PHE A 87 9.66 -3.36 -4.54
C PHE A 87 9.89 -3.33 -3.04
N ILE A 88 8.90 -2.90 -2.25
CA ILE A 88 8.99 -2.90 -0.79
C ILE A 88 9.25 -4.32 -0.28
N ASP A 89 8.51 -5.29 -0.77
CA ASP A 89 8.69 -6.70 -0.43
C ASP A 89 10.10 -7.18 -0.81
N TYR A 90 10.53 -6.93 -2.04
CA TYR A 90 11.87 -7.28 -2.51
C TYR A 90 12.99 -6.66 -1.67
N ARG A 91 12.83 -5.40 -1.26
CA ARG A 91 13.87 -4.63 -0.55
C ARG A 91 13.98 -5.02 0.92
N PHE A 92 12.86 -5.25 1.60
CA PHE A 92 12.82 -5.40 3.05
C PHE A 92 12.61 -6.83 3.53
N ARG A 93 11.81 -7.66 2.82
CA ARG A 93 11.52 -9.04 3.25
C ARG A 93 12.76 -9.89 3.53
N PRO A 94 13.87 -9.83 2.77
CA PRO A 94 15.05 -10.67 3.03
C PRO A 94 15.69 -10.42 4.41
N GLY A 95 15.48 -9.24 4.99
CA GLY A 95 15.99 -8.87 6.34
C GLY A 95 15.06 -9.27 7.49
N ILE A 96 13.82 -9.72 7.19
CA ILE A 96 12.84 -10.04 8.22
C ILE A 96 13.01 -11.48 8.71
N GLN A 97 13.05 -11.61 10.03
CA GLN A 97 13.08 -12.92 10.72
C GLN A 97 11.95 -12.97 11.74
N ILE A 98 11.12 -14.01 11.68
CA ILE A 98 10.05 -14.27 12.65
C ILE A 98 10.46 -15.47 13.49
N PHE A 99 10.50 -15.29 14.80
CA PHE A 99 10.84 -16.36 15.74
C PHE A 99 9.59 -17.00 16.33
N ASP A 100 9.70 -18.25 16.80
CA ASP A 100 8.58 -18.94 17.46
C ASP A 100 8.00 -18.16 18.64
N ALA A 101 8.84 -17.44 19.38
CA ALA A 101 8.39 -16.56 20.47
C ALA A 101 7.45 -15.44 19.99
N ASP A 102 7.72 -14.85 18.81
CA ASP A 102 6.86 -13.83 18.21
C ASP A 102 5.50 -14.43 17.85
N VAL A 103 5.52 -15.62 17.24
CA VAL A 103 4.30 -16.35 16.84
C VAL A 103 3.45 -16.69 18.07
N GLN A 104 4.07 -17.21 19.12
CA GLN A 104 3.39 -17.54 20.37
C GLN A 104 2.77 -16.29 21.01
N ALA A 105 3.51 -15.20 21.10
CA ALA A 105 3.01 -13.93 21.67
C ALA A 105 1.80 -13.39 20.87
N SER A 106 1.90 -13.39 19.55
CA SER A 106 0.81 -12.96 18.67
C SER A 106 -0.43 -13.86 18.81
N TYR A 107 -0.24 -15.18 18.90
CA TYR A 107 -1.33 -16.12 19.09
C TYR A 107 -2.05 -15.90 20.42
N GLN A 108 -1.33 -15.66 21.53
CA GLN A 108 -1.96 -15.35 22.82
C GLN A 108 -2.82 -14.08 22.76
N GLN A 109 -2.33 -13.03 22.12
CA GLN A 109 -3.12 -11.80 21.92
C GLN A 109 -4.39 -12.06 21.10
N GLN A 110 -4.32 -12.88 20.04
CA GLN A 110 -5.48 -13.25 19.24
C GLN A 110 -6.46 -14.14 20.02
N LEU A 111 -5.97 -15.07 20.84
CA LEU A 111 -6.81 -15.90 21.69
C LEU A 111 -7.67 -15.06 22.64
N ASP A 112 -7.07 -14.04 23.27
CA ASP A 112 -7.79 -13.18 24.21
C ASP A 112 -8.88 -12.37 23.47
N LYS A 113 -8.59 -11.92 22.27
CA LYS A 113 -9.56 -11.23 21.42
C LYS A 113 -10.70 -12.17 20.99
N TRP A 114 -10.39 -13.37 20.50
CA TRP A 114 -11.40 -14.35 20.08
C TRP A 114 -12.32 -14.77 21.23
N LYS A 115 -11.80 -14.89 22.46
CA LYS A 115 -12.62 -15.15 23.65
C LYS A 115 -13.56 -13.99 23.94
N GLN A 116 -13.08 -12.75 23.82
CA GLN A 116 -13.92 -11.55 24.00
C GLN A 116 -15.01 -11.44 22.93
N ASP A 117 -14.68 -11.81 21.67
CA ASP A 117 -15.60 -11.79 20.54
C ASP A 117 -16.56 -13.01 20.53
N GLY A 118 -16.40 -13.96 21.48
CA GLY A 118 -17.25 -15.16 21.60
C GLY A 118 -17.06 -16.19 20.51
N ILE A 119 -15.89 -16.22 19.86
CA ILE A 119 -15.60 -17.17 18.77
C ILE A 119 -15.39 -18.56 19.34
N GLN A 120 -16.14 -19.54 18.83
CA GLN A 120 -16.03 -20.96 19.20
C GLN A 120 -16.27 -21.87 17.98
N PRO A 121 -15.47 -22.96 17.80
CA PRO A 121 -14.29 -23.30 18.60
C PRO A 121 -13.14 -22.33 18.39
N LEU A 122 -12.26 -22.17 19.39
CA LEU A 122 -11.05 -21.38 19.24
C LEU A 122 -10.09 -22.09 18.28
N PRO A 123 -9.54 -21.38 17.26
CA PRO A 123 -8.54 -21.96 16.35
C PRO A 123 -7.30 -22.40 17.11
N SER A 124 -6.70 -23.53 16.74
CA SER A 124 -5.42 -23.95 17.29
C SER A 124 -4.27 -23.10 16.73
N LEU A 125 -3.14 -23.06 17.44
CA LEU A 125 -1.94 -22.38 16.91
C LEU A 125 -1.53 -22.94 15.56
N GLU A 126 -1.66 -24.25 15.35
CA GLU A 126 -1.26 -24.91 14.12
C GLU A 126 -2.09 -24.44 12.93
N ASP A 127 -3.40 -24.26 13.13
CA ASP A 127 -4.33 -23.79 12.09
C ASP A 127 -4.04 -22.35 11.63
N VAL A 128 -3.53 -21.51 12.53
CA VAL A 128 -3.34 -20.07 12.28
C VAL A 128 -1.88 -19.62 12.19
N ARG A 129 -0.92 -20.54 12.45
CA ARG A 129 0.52 -20.22 12.46
C ARG A 129 0.97 -19.49 11.20
N ALA A 130 0.65 -20.04 10.03
CA ALA A 130 1.06 -19.44 8.75
C ALA A 130 0.50 -18.01 8.56
N SER A 131 -0.75 -17.79 8.97
CA SER A 131 -1.38 -16.45 8.92
C SER A 131 -0.71 -15.49 9.91
N ILE A 132 -0.36 -15.95 11.11
CA ILE A 132 0.36 -15.14 12.10
C ILE A 132 1.75 -14.76 11.58
N GLU A 133 2.50 -15.73 11.06
CA GLU A 133 3.84 -15.50 10.49
C GLU A 133 3.80 -14.50 9.33
N GLN A 134 2.80 -14.62 8.45
CA GLN A 134 2.58 -13.68 7.36
C GLN A 134 2.29 -12.28 7.90
N ASN A 135 1.34 -12.12 8.82
CA ASN A 135 0.98 -10.83 9.41
C ASN A 135 2.15 -10.17 10.13
N LEU A 136 2.92 -10.94 10.90
CA LEU A 136 4.12 -10.44 11.59
C LEU A 136 5.20 -10.00 10.57
N THR A 137 5.35 -10.75 9.49
CA THR A 137 6.29 -10.39 8.41
C THR A 137 5.88 -9.07 7.76
N GLU A 138 4.61 -8.92 7.41
CA GLU A 138 4.07 -7.68 6.83
C GLU A 138 4.24 -6.49 7.77
N GLN A 139 3.91 -6.66 9.05
CA GLN A 139 4.12 -5.62 10.06
C GLN A 139 5.59 -5.20 10.20
N ARG A 140 6.52 -6.13 10.16
CA ARG A 140 7.96 -5.82 10.22
C ARG A 140 8.46 -5.14 8.95
N ILE A 141 7.94 -5.54 7.79
CA ILE A 141 8.23 -4.85 6.52
C ILE A 141 7.78 -3.39 6.61
N ASP A 142 6.56 -3.14 7.08
CA ASP A 142 6.03 -1.77 7.25
C ASP A 142 6.90 -0.95 8.22
N GLN A 143 7.30 -1.53 9.34
CA GLN A 143 8.19 -0.88 10.32
C GLN A 143 9.56 -0.54 9.72
N GLU A 144 10.14 -1.44 8.92
CA GLU A 144 11.43 -1.19 8.25
C GLU A 144 11.29 -0.12 7.16
N LEU A 145 10.18 -0.12 6.41
CA LEU A 145 9.87 0.92 5.44
C LEU A 145 9.74 2.29 6.13
N ASP A 146 8.98 2.38 7.21
CA ASP A 146 8.78 3.63 7.97
C ASP A 146 10.12 4.17 8.50
N ARG A 147 10.95 3.30 9.04
CA ARG A 147 12.28 3.65 9.53
C ARG A 147 13.17 4.17 8.39
N TRP A 148 13.21 3.44 7.28
CA TRP A 148 13.97 3.83 6.12
C TRP A 148 13.48 5.16 5.53
N LEU A 149 12.16 5.38 5.45
CA LEU A 149 11.58 6.65 5.00
C LEU A 149 11.96 7.81 5.92
N ALA A 150 11.92 7.60 7.24
CA ALA A 150 12.31 8.61 8.22
C ALA A 150 13.78 9.00 8.04
N ASP A 151 14.68 8.02 7.94
CA ASP A 151 16.12 8.25 7.75
C ASP A 151 16.40 8.93 6.41
N THR A 152 15.78 8.47 5.33
CA THR A 152 15.98 9.05 3.99
C THR A 152 15.49 10.47 3.90
N ARG A 153 14.39 10.83 4.58
CA ARG A 153 13.88 12.21 4.65
C ARG A 153 14.89 13.17 5.28
N THR A 154 15.70 12.72 6.23
CA THR A 154 16.74 13.57 6.85
C THR A 154 17.90 13.85 5.89
N GLN A 155 18.11 12.99 4.90
CA GLN A 155 19.22 13.07 3.94
C GLN A 155 18.88 13.84 2.66
N VAL A 156 17.59 14.16 2.44
CA VAL A 156 17.15 14.88 1.23
C VAL A 156 16.58 16.25 1.58
N ALA A 157 16.91 17.26 0.75
CA ALA A 157 16.30 18.57 0.88
C ALA A 157 14.89 18.56 0.27
N ILE A 158 13.86 18.51 1.10
CA ILE A 158 12.47 18.64 0.68
C ILE A 158 12.07 20.10 0.74
N ARG A 159 11.68 20.68 -0.39
CA ARG A 159 11.17 22.06 -0.45
C ARG A 159 9.67 22.02 -0.72
N PHE A 160 8.90 22.60 0.17
CA PHE A 160 7.48 22.82 -0.03
C PHE A 160 7.28 24.17 -0.71
N HIS A 161 6.47 24.21 -1.75
CA HIS A 161 5.99 25.43 -2.33
C HIS A 161 4.63 25.74 -1.70
N ASP A 162 4.60 26.67 -0.73
CA ASP A 162 3.40 26.99 0.04
C ASP A 162 2.22 27.41 -0.83
N GLU A 163 2.47 27.99 -2.00
CA GLU A 163 1.45 28.35 -3.00
C GLU A 163 0.68 27.12 -3.55
N ALA A 164 1.30 25.95 -3.54
CA ALA A 164 0.66 24.71 -3.97
C ALA A 164 -0.18 24.04 -2.86
N LEU A 165 -0.05 24.51 -1.62
CA LEU A 165 -0.72 23.98 -0.43
C LEU A 165 -1.82 24.90 0.11
N GLN A 166 -2.01 26.08 -0.53
CA GLN A 166 -3.09 27.02 -0.26
C GLN A 166 -4.30 26.73 -1.21
#